data_d23450191d7958b2792506571a57ed16
#
_entry.id   d23450191d7958b2792506571a57ed16
#
_cell.length_a   1.000
_cell.length_b   1.000
_cell.length_c   1.000
_cell.angle_alpha   90.00
_cell.angle_beta   90.00
_cell.angle_gamma   90.00
#
_symmetry.space_group_name_H-M   'P 1'
#
loop_
_entity.id
_entity.type
_entity.pdbx_description
1 polymer ?
#
loop_
_entity_poly.entity_id
_entity_poly.type
_entity_poly.pdbx_seq_one_letter_code
_entity_poly.pdbx_strand_id
1 'polypeptide(L)'
;PVTEMITGLDLVEEMIAIAAGKNLRHGQSDIGIHGWAMESRLYAEDPYRNFMPAIGRLSLYCPPAEQTHDDGTITRNDTGVGEGDVISIYYDPMIAKLCSWGHDRNAAIGRMQTALDAFTMRGIGHNIPFLSAVMEHDRFISGNITTAFIDEEYQEGFRGVTASPAR
;
A
#
# COMPACT_ATOMS: atom_id res chain seq x y z
N PRO A 1 5.76 -5.51 3.72
CA PRO A 1 7.17 -5.08 3.72
C PRO A 1 7.50 -3.88 4.62
N VAL A 2 6.50 -3.30 5.35
CA VAL A 2 6.74 -2.15 6.24
C VAL A 2 7.83 -2.41 7.30
N THR A 3 7.90 -3.62 7.84
CA THR A 3 8.95 -3.99 8.82
C THR A 3 10.34 -3.91 8.18
N GLU A 4 10.51 -4.39 6.97
CA GLU A 4 11.77 -4.29 6.21
C GLU A 4 12.17 -2.82 5.99
N MET A 5 11.20 -1.98 5.63
CA MET A 5 11.44 -0.56 5.36
C MET A 5 11.88 0.24 6.60
N ILE A 6 11.39 -0.12 7.80
CA ILE A 6 11.76 0.59 9.04
C ILE A 6 12.94 -0.02 9.77
N THR A 7 13.30 -1.28 9.49
CA THR A 7 14.43 -1.96 10.15
C THR A 7 15.66 -2.07 9.26
N GLY A 8 15.49 -1.97 7.94
CA GLY A 8 16.54 -2.19 6.95
C GLY A 8 16.92 -3.67 6.78
N LEU A 9 16.12 -4.60 7.32
CA LEU A 9 16.36 -6.04 7.20
C LEU A 9 15.59 -6.61 6.01
N ASP A 10 16.19 -7.54 5.28
CA ASP A 10 15.50 -8.39 4.31
C ASP A 10 15.01 -9.65 5.03
N LEU A 11 13.73 -9.64 5.42
CA LEU A 11 13.13 -10.75 6.16
C LEU A 11 12.99 -12.01 5.31
N VAL A 12 12.82 -11.87 4.00
CA VAL A 12 12.74 -13.02 3.08
C VAL A 12 14.11 -13.68 2.95
N GLU A 13 15.19 -12.92 2.84
CA GLU A 13 16.55 -13.45 2.84
C GLU A 13 16.85 -14.20 4.16
N GLU A 14 16.47 -13.63 5.32
CA GLU A 14 16.63 -14.29 6.62
C GLU A 14 15.83 -15.60 6.69
N MET A 15 14.59 -15.62 6.22
CA MET A 15 13.78 -16.83 6.17
C MET A 15 14.45 -17.93 5.32
N ILE A 16 14.98 -17.57 4.14
CA ILE A 16 15.71 -18.52 3.28
C ILE A 16 16.97 -19.01 3.96
N ALA A 17 17.72 -18.12 4.61
CA ALA A 17 18.93 -18.48 5.33
C ALA A 17 18.66 -19.48 6.47
N ILE A 18 17.60 -19.25 7.26
CA ILE A 18 17.17 -20.16 8.33
C ILE A 18 16.74 -21.51 7.76
N ALA A 19 15.98 -21.52 6.67
CA ALA A 19 15.58 -22.76 6.00
C ALA A 19 16.77 -23.56 5.46
N ALA A 20 17.87 -22.87 5.13
CA ALA A 20 19.15 -23.48 4.74
C ALA A 20 20.03 -23.90 5.94
N GLY A 21 19.48 -23.85 7.17
CA GLY A 21 20.18 -24.27 8.40
C GLY A 21 21.16 -23.24 8.96
N LYS A 22 21.11 -21.99 8.52
CA LYS A 22 21.92 -20.90 9.08
C LYS A 22 21.25 -20.30 10.32
N ASN A 23 22.05 -19.76 11.21
CA ASN A 23 21.55 -18.96 12.34
C ASN A 23 21.14 -17.56 11.86
N LEU A 24 20.22 -16.90 12.61
CA LEU A 24 19.94 -15.47 12.43
C LEU A 24 21.25 -14.67 12.55
N ARG A 25 21.41 -13.71 11.64
CA ARG A 25 22.61 -12.85 11.58
C ARG A 25 22.57 -11.70 12.58
N HIS A 26 21.39 -11.42 13.14
CA HIS A 26 21.12 -10.27 14.01
C HIS A 26 20.59 -10.72 15.36
N GLY A 27 21.09 -10.10 16.44
CA GLY A 27 20.48 -10.17 17.76
C GLY A 27 19.41 -9.10 17.93
N GLN A 28 18.58 -9.22 18.97
CA GLN A 28 17.52 -8.23 19.24
C GLN A 28 18.06 -6.81 19.43
N SER A 29 19.27 -6.67 19.99
CA SER A 29 19.93 -5.36 20.20
C SER A 29 20.37 -4.67 18.91
N ASP A 30 20.49 -5.42 17.81
CA ASP A 30 20.97 -4.90 16.53
C ASP A 30 19.83 -4.32 15.69
N ILE A 31 18.58 -4.55 16.13
CA ILE A 31 17.39 -4.15 15.39
C ILE A 31 16.87 -2.81 15.93
N GLY A 32 16.96 -1.78 15.09
CA GLY A 32 16.40 -0.46 15.33
C GLY A 32 15.18 -0.17 14.45
N ILE A 33 14.38 0.81 14.85
CA ILE A 33 13.29 1.34 14.04
C ILE A 33 13.69 2.72 13.54
N HIS A 34 13.67 2.91 12.22
CA HIS A 34 14.04 4.15 11.55
C HIS A 34 12.90 4.66 10.68
N GLY A 35 12.42 5.87 10.97
CA GLY A 35 11.32 6.50 10.23
C GLY A 35 9.98 5.78 10.39
N TRP A 36 9.12 5.98 9.41
CA TRP A 36 7.75 5.44 9.35
C TRP A 36 7.51 4.81 7.99
N ALA A 37 6.84 3.68 7.95
CA ALA A 37 6.43 3.06 6.71
C ALA A 37 4.93 2.79 6.72
N MET A 38 4.32 2.86 5.55
CA MET A 38 2.92 2.54 5.30
C MET A 38 2.80 1.55 4.16
N GLU A 39 1.80 0.68 4.23
CA GLU A 39 1.43 -0.24 3.18
C GLU A 39 -0.03 0.00 2.79
N SER A 40 -0.26 0.22 1.52
CA SER A 40 -1.58 0.18 0.89
C SER A 40 -1.68 -1.09 0.05
N ARG A 41 -2.62 -1.96 0.41
CA ARG A 41 -2.89 -3.18 -0.36
C ARG A 41 -3.88 -2.85 -1.47
N LEU A 42 -3.41 -2.93 -2.70
CA LEU A 42 -4.23 -2.72 -3.88
C LEU A 42 -4.97 -4.01 -4.22
N TYR A 43 -6.28 -3.92 -4.21
CA TYR A 43 -7.17 -5.05 -4.49
C TYR A 43 -8.02 -4.79 -5.74
N ALA A 44 -8.30 -5.86 -6.47
CA ALA A 44 -9.31 -5.88 -7.53
C ALA A 44 -10.71 -5.93 -6.90
N GLU A 45 -11.10 -4.84 -6.25
CA GLU A 45 -12.37 -4.66 -5.54
C GLU A 45 -12.93 -3.28 -5.85
N ASP A 46 -14.22 -3.21 -6.13
CA ASP A 46 -14.91 -1.95 -6.42
C ASP A 46 -15.44 -1.30 -5.13
N PRO A 47 -14.82 -0.23 -4.62
CA PRO A 47 -15.23 0.39 -3.37
C PRO A 47 -16.60 1.07 -3.46
N TYR A 48 -17.05 1.46 -4.68
CA TYR A 48 -18.38 2.03 -4.90
C TYR A 48 -19.51 0.98 -4.87
N ARG A 49 -19.15 -0.29 -4.93
CA ARG A 49 -20.03 -1.43 -4.88
C ARG A 49 -19.76 -2.33 -3.67
N ASN A 50 -19.50 -1.69 -2.53
CA ASN A 50 -19.22 -2.37 -1.26
C ASN A 50 -18.06 -3.38 -1.36
N PHE A 51 -16.97 -2.98 -2.04
CA PHE A 51 -15.76 -3.79 -2.23
C PHE A 51 -16.03 -5.14 -2.92
N MET A 52 -17.02 -5.16 -3.81
CA MET A 52 -17.28 -6.36 -4.59
C MET A 52 -16.07 -6.71 -5.46
N PRO A 53 -15.63 -7.99 -5.49
CA PRO A 53 -14.53 -8.42 -6.34
C PRO A 53 -14.74 -8.06 -7.81
N ALA A 54 -13.73 -7.49 -8.43
CA ALA A 54 -13.72 -7.08 -9.82
C ALA A 54 -12.74 -7.95 -10.62
N ILE A 55 -13.24 -9.09 -11.10
CA ILE A 55 -12.46 -10.02 -11.94
C ILE A 55 -12.30 -9.49 -13.35
N GLY A 56 -11.22 -9.87 -14.03
CA GLY A 56 -11.00 -9.52 -15.41
C GLY A 56 -9.52 -9.37 -15.75
N ARG A 57 -9.27 -8.80 -16.94
CA ARG A 57 -7.91 -8.58 -17.44
C ARG A 57 -7.44 -7.16 -17.12
N LEU A 58 -6.22 -7.06 -16.59
CA LEU A 58 -5.50 -5.80 -16.47
C LEU A 58 -5.08 -5.31 -17.87
N SER A 59 -5.82 -4.37 -18.44
CA SER A 59 -5.52 -3.84 -19.77
C SER A 59 -4.45 -2.76 -19.76
N LEU A 60 -4.19 -2.17 -18.61
CA LEU A 60 -3.09 -1.26 -18.33
C LEU A 60 -2.65 -1.44 -16.89
N TYR A 61 -1.35 -1.56 -16.67
CA TYR A 61 -0.73 -1.63 -15.35
C TYR A 61 0.54 -0.78 -15.34
N CYS A 62 0.47 0.41 -14.77
CA CYS A 62 1.58 1.35 -14.70
C CYS A 62 1.76 1.81 -13.24
N PRO A 63 2.55 1.09 -12.44
CA PRO A 63 2.84 1.49 -11.06
C PRO A 63 3.80 2.70 -11.03
N PRO A 64 3.85 3.43 -9.90
CA PRO A 64 4.90 4.42 -9.68
C PRO A 64 6.28 3.77 -9.69
N ALA A 65 7.30 4.56 -10.03
CA ALA A 65 8.69 4.09 -9.97
C ALA A 65 9.09 3.76 -8.53
N GLU A 66 9.72 2.61 -8.35
CA GLU A 66 10.35 2.24 -7.09
C GLU A 66 11.67 2.99 -6.96
N GLN A 67 11.78 3.85 -5.95
CA GLN A 67 12.98 4.66 -5.77
C GLN A 67 13.03 5.34 -4.38
N THR A 68 14.24 5.76 -4.02
CA THR A 68 14.44 6.80 -3.02
C THR A 68 14.37 8.16 -3.72
N HIS A 69 13.49 9.03 -3.23
CA HIS A 69 13.27 10.36 -3.79
C HIS A 69 14.26 11.39 -3.22
N ASP A 70 14.37 12.58 -3.85
CA ASP A 70 15.29 13.64 -3.46
C ASP A 70 15.05 14.13 -2.03
N ASP A 71 13.81 14.04 -1.52
CA ASP A 71 13.42 14.36 -0.15
C ASP A 71 13.73 13.24 0.86
N GLY A 72 14.37 12.16 0.41
CA GLY A 72 14.74 11.00 1.21
C GLY A 72 13.58 10.03 1.47
N THR A 73 12.35 10.31 1.01
CA THR A 73 11.23 9.35 1.09
C THR A 73 11.40 8.20 0.10
N ILE A 74 10.76 7.07 0.35
CA ILE A 74 10.91 5.87 -0.49
C ILE A 74 9.54 5.41 -0.97
N THR A 75 9.49 4.98 -2.24
CA THR A 75 8.37 4.24 -2.83
C THR A 75 8.82 2.83 -3.18
N ARG A 76 8.04 1.82 -2.77
CA ARG A 76 8.24 0.40 -3.11
C ARG A 76 6.91 -0.21 -3.54
N ASN A 77 6.93 -1.08 -4.55
CA ASN A 77 5.74 -1.75 -5.07
C ASN A 77 5.98 -3.25 -5.25
N ASP A 78 5.52 -4.06 -4.30
CA ASP A 78 5.58 -5.51 -4.38
C ASP A 78 4.34 -6.02 -5.12
N THR A 79 4.52 -6.55 -6.31
CA THR A 79 3.43 -7.03 -7.18
C THR A 79 3.61 -8.48 -7.60
N GLY A 80 2.50 -9.19 -7.77
CA GLY A 80 2.46 -10.54 -8.33
C GLY A 80 1.82 -10.59 -9.72
N VAL A 81 1.44 -9.43 -10.29
CA VAL A 81 0.74 -9.33 -11.57
C VAL A 81 1.32 -8.20 -12.42
N GLY A 82 1.07 -8.26 -13.72
CA GLY A 82 1.48 -7.26 -14.69
C GLY A 82 0.38 -6.95 -15.69
N GLU A 83 0.70 -6.06 -16.63
CA GLU A 83 -0.20 -5.73 -17.74
C GLU A 83 -0.51 -6.99 -18.56
N GLY A 84 -1.79 -7.20 -18.86
CA GLY A 84 -2.27 -8.35 -19.59
C GLY A 84 -2.69 -9.54 -18.71
N ASP A 85 -2.33 -9.58 -17.44
CA ASP A 85 -2.71 -10.64 -16.52
C ASP A 85 -4.21 -10.62 -16.21
N VAL A 86 -4.73 -11.77 -15.80
CA VAL A 86 -6.15 -11.96 -15.46
C VAL A 86 -6.28 -12.18 -13.97
N ILE A 87 -7.06 -11.31 -13.32
CA ILE A 87 -7.44 -11.49 -11.91
C ILE A 87 -8.61 -12.48 -11.85
N SER A 88 -8.40 -13.56 -11.10
CA SER A 88 -9.31 -14.70 -11.00
C SER A 88 -10.08 -14.68 -9.67
N ILE A 89 -11.28 -15.30 -9.68
CA ILE A 89 -12.07 -15.52 -8.45
C ILE A 89 -11.52 -16.65 -7.56
N TYR A 90 -10.57 -17.43 -8.08
CA TYR A 90 -10.06 -18.62 -7.37
C TYR A 90 -8.90 -18.31 -6.43
N TYR A 91 -8.38 -17.08 -6.47
CA TYR A 91 -7.27 -16.62 -5.67
C TYR A 91 -7.60 -15.28 -5.01
N ASP A 92 -6.74 -14.85 -4.10
CA ASP A 92 -6.80 -13.53 -3.48
C ASP A 92 -6.79 -12.44 -4.58
N PRO A 93 -7.75 -11.49 -4.59
CA PRO A 93 -7.80 -10.41 -5.56
C PRO A 93 -6.72 -9.33 -5.34
N MET A 94 -5.75 -9.55 -4.49
CA MET A 94 -4.66 -8.62 -4.25
C MET A 94 -3.78 -8.46 -5.50
N ILE A 95 -3.61 -7.22 -5.93
CA ILE A 95 -2.84 -6.85 -7.11
C ILE A 95 -1.41 -6.51 -6.72
N ALA A 96 -1.26 -5.65 -5.71
CA ALA A 96 0.03 -5.17 -5.27
C ALA A 96 0.00 -4.71 -3.80
N LYS A 97 1.18 -4.63 -3.20
CA LYS A 97 1.44 -3.92 -1.94
C LYS A 97 2.26 -2.69 -2.26
N LEU A 98 1.61 -1.55 -2.33
CA LEU A 98 2.28 -0.27 -2.48
C LEU A 98 2.73 0.21 -1.11
N CYS A 99 4.02 0.47 -0.96
CA CYS A 99 4.61 0.89 0.30
C CYS A 99 5.31 2.22 0.16
N SER A 100 5.24 3.02 1.21
CA SER A 100 5.98 4.27 1.35
C SER A 100 6.74 4.30 2.66
N TRP A 101 7.89 5.00 2.66
CA TRP A 101 8.65 5.31 3.85
C TRP A 101 8.96 6.81 3.90
N GLY A 102 9.01 7.36 5.10
CA GLY A 102 9.40 8.75 5.36
C GLY A 102 10.06 8.90 6.72
N HIS A 103 10.72 10.03 6.94
CA HIS A 103 11.39 10.34 8.20
C HIS A 103 10.41 10.42 9.37
N ASP A 104 9.17 10.79 9.08
CA ASP A 104 8.05 10.81 10.02
C ASP A 104 6.78 10.30 9.35
N ARG A 105 5.70 10.21 10.14
CA ARG A 105 4.41 9.70 9.69
C ARG A 105 3.80 10.53 8.57
N ASN A 106 3.91 11.86 8.63
CA ASN A 106 3.33 12.75 7.63
C ASN A 106 4.08 12.66 6.30
N ALA A 107 5.40 12.54 6.34
CA ALA A 107 6.22 12.30 5.15
C ALA A 107 5.85 10.97 4.47
N ALA A 108 5.65 9.89 5.26
CA ALA A 108 5.21 8.60 4.73
C ALA A 108 3.81 8.68 4.12
N ILE A 109 2.84 9.40 4.75
CA ILE A 109 1.50 9.63 4.19
C ILE A 109 1.58 10.42 2.88
N GLY A 110 2.29 11.54 2.86
CA GLY A 110 2.41 12.37 1.66
C GLY A 110 3.07 11.62 0.49
N ARG A 111 4.05 10.76 0.79
CA ARG A 111 4.65 9.87 -0.22
C ARG A 111 3.65 8.84 -0.73
N MET A 112 2.84 8.23 0.15
CA MET A 112 1.79 7.28 -0.25
C MET A 112 0.74 7.95 -1.13
N GLN A 113 0.27 9.16 -0.79
CA GLN A 113 -0.67 9.92 -1.61
C GLN A 113 -0.11 10.14 -3.03
N THR A 114 1.14 10.64 -3.13
CA THR A 114 1.80 10.84 -4.42
C THR A 114 1.95 9.54 -5.22
N ALA A 115 2.26 8.44 -4.55
CA ALA A 115 2.40 7.13 -5.19
C ALA A 115 1.06 6.57 -5.67
N LEU A 116 -0.02 6.72 -4.90
CA LEU A 116 -1.38 6.32 -5.31
C LEU A 116 -1.87 7.16 -6.50
N ASP A 117 -1.62 8.47 -6.53
CA ASP A 117 -1.98 9.36 -7.64
C ASP A 117 -1.24 9.00 -8.94
N ALA A 118 0.02 8.56 -8.82
CA ALA A 118 0.82 8.12 -9.97
C ALA A 118 0.48 6.70 -10.45
N PHE A 119 -0.26 5.92 -9.67
CA PHE A 119 -0.58 4.54 -10.01
C PHE A 119 -1.73 4.49 -11.03
N THR A 120 -1.45 4.06 -12.24
CA THR A 120 -2.46 3.92 -13.29
C THR A 120 -2.76 2.46 -13.56
N MET A 121 -4.04 2.09 -13.41
CA MET A 121 -4.54 0.74 -13.67
C MET A 121 -5.88 0.81 -14.38
N ARG A 122 -6.09 -0.07 -15.38
CA ARG A 122 -7.35 -0.16 -16.14
C ARG A 122 -7.71 -1.61 -16.45
N GLY A 123 -8.98 -1.82 -16.79
CA GLY A 123 -9.54 -3.11 -17.19
C GLY A 123 -10.39 -3.77 -16.11
N ILE A 124 -10.15 -3.43 -14.84
CA ILE A 124 -10.91 -3.93 -13.69
C ILE A 124 -11.21 -2.79 -12.71
N GLY A 125 -12.20 -2.97 -11.85
CA GLY A 125 -12.39 -2.12 -10.67
C GLY A 125 -11.28 -2.36 -9.65
N HIS A 126 -10.90 -1.32 -8.90
CA HIS A 126 -9.84 -1.39 -7.89
C HIS A 126 -10.09 -0.40 -6.77
N ASN A 127 -9.48 -0.64 -5.60
CA ASN A 127 -9.71 0.14 -4.39
C ASN A 127 -8.82 1.40 -4.26
N ILE A 128 -8.01 1.78 -5.24
CA ILE A 128 -7.12 2.97 -5.18
C ILE A 128 -7.91 4.24 -4.77
N PRO A 129 -9.10 4.55 -5.32
CA PRO A 129 -9.85 5.75 -4.91
C PRO A 129 -10.18 5.78 -3.43
N PHE A 130 -10.49 4.63 -2.84
CA PHE A 130 -10.73 4.50 -1.40
C PHE A 130 -9.45 4.69 -0.59
N LEU A 131 -8.34 4.08 -1.02
CA LEU A 131 -7.04 4.22 -0.34
C LEU A 131 -6.57 5.68 -0.34
N SER A 132 -6.74 6.40 -1.46
CA SER A 132 -6.42 7.84 -1.53
C SER A 132 -7.28 8.64 -0.56
N ALA A 133 -8.58 8.35 -0.47
CA ALA A 133 -9.48 9.00 0.48
C ALA A 133 -9.06 8.75 1.96
N VAL A 134 -8.63 7.54 2.27
CA VAL A 134 -8.12 7.22 3.63
C VAL A 134 -6.86 8.02 3.94
N MET A 135 -5.92 8.14 2.99
CA MET A 135 -4.68 8.91 3.20
C MET A 135 -4.94 10.41 3.40
N GLU A 136 -6.06 10.95 2.90
CA GLU A 136 -6.47 12.35 3.06
C GLU A 136 -7.35 12.58 4.30
N HIS A 137 -7.80 11.52 4.98
CA HIS A 137 -8.74 11.64 6.08
C HIS A 137 -8.05 12.20 7.34
N ASP A 138 -8.62 13.25 7.97
CA ASP A 138 -8.06 13.93 9.14
C ASP A 138 -7.75 12.98 10.31
N ARG A 139 -8.63 12.03 10.59
CA ARG A 139 -8.39 11.02 11.64
C ARG A 139 -7.21 10.11 11.30
N PHE A 140 -7.05 9.76 10.01
CA PHE A 140 -5.91 8.96 9.58
C PHE A 140 -4.61 9.75 9.67
N ILE A 141 -4.61 11.01 9.21
CA ILE A 141 -3.45 11.92 9.28
C ILE A 141 -3.03 12.14 10.74
N SER A 142 -3.98 12.43 11.63
CA SER A 142 -3.70 12.67 13.05
C SER A 142 -3.32 11.39 13.84
N GLY A 143 -3.56 10.21 13.27
CA GLY A 143 -3.32 8.93 13.95
C GLY A 143 -4.42 8.54 14.93
N ASN A 144 -5.55 9.25 14.99
CA ASN A 144 -6.70 8.91 15.81
C ASN A 144 -7.56 7.83 15.15
N ILE A 145 -6.98 6.66 14.99
CA ILE A 145 -7.59 5.52 14.29
C ILE A 145 -7.59 4.26 15.15
N THR A 146 -8.59 3.42 14.92
CA THR A 146 -8.71 2.07 15.45
C THR A 146 -9.03 1.11 14.30
N THR A 147 -9.12 -0.17 14.57
CA THR A 147 -9.58 -1.17 13.59
C THR A 147 -11.01 -0.96 13.14
N ALA A 148 -11.80 -0.17 13.89
CA ALA A 148 -13.18 0.21 13.54
C ALA A 148 -13.27 1.47 12.64
N PHE A 149 -12.12 2.09 12.30
CA PHE A 149 -12.09 3.36 11.55
C PHE A 149 -12.96 3.34 10.28
N ILE A 150 -12.90 2.27 9.50
CA ILE A 150 -13.65 2.16 8.24
C ILE A 150 -15.16 2.07 8.55
N ASP A 151 -15.55 1.26 9.52
CA ASP A 151 -16.96 1.11 9.91
C ASP A 151 -17.54 2.39 10.48
N GLU A 152 -16.73 3.19 11.18
CA GLU A 152 -17.15 4.46 11.78
C GLU A 152 -17.29 5.58 10.73
N GLU A 153 -16.36 5.70 9.79
CA GLU A 153 -16.31 6.82 8.85
C GLU A 153 -17.04 6.54 7.52
N TYR A 154 -17.23 5.27 7.17
CA TYR A 154 -17.87 4.85 5.91
C TYR A 154 -19.10 3.97 6.13
N GLN A 155 -19.94 4.30 7.13
CA GLN A 155 -21.14 3.52 7.52
C GLN A 155 -22.11 3.25 6.35
N GLU A 156 -22.22 4.21 5.43
CA GLU A 156 -23.08 4.09 4.23
C GLU A 156 -22.31 3.59 3.00
N GLY A 157 -21.11 3.06 3.18
CA GLY A 157 -20.19 2.69 2.11
C GLY A 157 -19.43 3.89 1.54
N PHE A 158 -18.45 3.60 0.69
CA PHE A 158 -17.64 4.61 0.02
C PHE A 158 -18.40 5.25 -1.16
N ARG A 159 -18.48 6.58 -1.20
CA ARG A 159 -19.17 7.34 -2.26
C ARG A 159 -18.24 8.25 -3.06
N GLY A 160 -16.94 8.08 -2.88
CA GLY A 160 -15.93 8.98 -3.46
C GLY A 160 -15.64 10.20 -2.57
N VAL A 161 -14.69 11.00 -3.03
CA VAL A 161 -14.29 12.26 -2.39
C VAL A 161 -14.70 13.39 -3.30
N THR A 162 -15.36 14.42 -2.76
CA THR A 162 -15.65 15.63 -3.52
C THR A 162 -14.35 16.37 -3.75
N ALA A 163 -13.99 16.59 -5.02
CA ALA A 163 -12.81 17.37 -5.35
C ALA A 163 -12.93 18.79 -4.78
N SER A 164 -11.93 19.24 -4.04
CA SER A 164 -11.84 20.64 -3.64
C SER A 164 -11.64 21.52 -4.88
N PRO A 165 -12.31 22.68 -4.97
CA PRO A 165 -12.13 23.61 -6.10
C PRO A 165 -10.70 24.15 -6.25
N ALA A 166 -9.79 23.86 -5.32
CA ALA A 166 -8.40 24.31 -5.30
C ALA A 166 -7.39 23.28 -5.82
N ARG A 167 -7.86 22.18 -6.42
CA ARG A 167 -6.98 21.15 -7.05
C ARG A 167 -7.25 21.02 -8.52
#